data_17f986d2927c051997226b8695c291a3
#
_entry.id   17f986d2927c051997226b8695c291a3
#
_cell.length_a   1.000
_cell.length_b   1.000
_cell.length_c   1.000
_cell.angle_alpha   90.00
_cell.angle_beta   90.00
_cell.angle_gamma   90.00
#
_symmetry.space_group_name_H-M   'P 1'
#
loop_
_entity.id
_entity.type
_entity.pdbx_description
1 polymer ?
#
loop_
_entity_poly.entity_id
_entity_poly.type
_entity_poly.pdbx_seq_one_letter_code
_entity_poly.pdbx_strand_id
1 'polypeptide(L)'
;MSQERGTTLYYGWKIVAAILFTLTFSSGLSFYNHSIYLNALAATPAFNVASASIAVSLFFFSGGLAGLLVARWVQNYDPRYCLTGGAVISAGALSALSYVTTVPQLYVVYCIFGMGFSASSLIPATTIVARWFKRRRAMALSIASTGLSLGGVILTPLCVLLVEKLSFQTAAPIMGLIYLVGVIPVSWIWLRPSPESMGLRIDGDAVDEESVPTRDTAKQDKTRPSSSAPIEDGLSFR
;
A
#
# COMPACT_ATOMS: atom_id res chain seq x y z
N MET A 1 11.93 17.73 -40.04
CA MET A 1 12.50 18.04 -38.69
C MET A 1 11.97 16.99 -37.75
N SER A 2 12.80 16.00 -37.44
CA SER A 2 12.44 14.88 -36.56
C SER A 2 12.45 15.41 -35.12
N GLN A 3 11.26 15.51 -34.50
CA GLN A 3 11.18 15.72 -33.06
C GLN A 3 11.76 14.47 -32.38
N GLU A 4 12.89 14.62 -31.75
CA GLU A 4 13.41 13.66 -30.78
C GLU A 4 12.36 13.50 -29.67
N ARG A 5 11.63 12.39 -29.75
CA ARG A 5 10.80 11.93 -28.62
C ARG A 5 11.78 11.49 -27.53
N GLY A 6 12.18 12.44 -26.69
CA GLY A 6 12.79 12.10 -25.41
C GLY A 6 11.82 11.13 -24.72
N THR A 7 12.27 9.92 -24.46
CA THR A 7 11.53 8.90 -23.70
C THR A 7 11.42 9.36 -22.24
N THR A 8 10.54 10.33 -21.99
CA THR A 8 10.21 10.71 -20.62
C THR A 8 9.49 9.53 -19.99
N LEU A 9 10.17 8.87 -19.07
CA LEU A 9 9.60 7.74 -18.33
C LEU A 9 8.23 8.15 -17.78
N TYR A 10 7.19 7.37 -18.10
CA TYR A 10 5.84 7.63 -17.60
C TYR A 10 5.84 7.82 -16.08
N TYR A 11 5.22 8.90 -15.61
CA TYR A 11 5.23 9.28 -14.19
C TYR A 11 4.72 8.17 -13.27
N GLY A 12 3.84 7.29 -13.75
CA GLY A 12 3.37 6.11 -13.02
C GLY A 12 4.50 5.23 -12.48
N TRP A 13 5.64 5.13 -13.18
CA TRP A 13 6.79 4.38 -12.66
C TRP A 13 7.47 5.04 -11.47
N LYS A 14 7.42 6.38 -11.38
CA LYS A 14 7.87 7.10 -10.16
C LYS A 14 6.94 6.79 -8.99
N ILE A 15 5.64 6.65 -9.25
CA ILE A 15 4.67 6.22 -8.24
C ILE A 15 4.98 4.80 -7.75
N VAL A 16 5.29 3.87 -8.68
CA VAL A 16 5.66 2.49 -8.32
C VAL A 16 6.93 2.48 -7.45
N ALA A 17 7.95 3.25 -7.80
CA ALA A 17 9.18 3.39 -7.00
C ALA A 17 8.89 3.99 -5.61
N ALA A 18 8.04 5.02 -5.53
CA ALA A 18 7.64 5.61 -4.26
C ALA A 18 6.89 4.61 -3.36
N ILE A 19 6.00 3.82 -3.95
CA ILE A 19 5.27 2.77 -3.22
C ILE A 19 6.22 1.67 -2.76
N LEU A 20 7.14 1.20 -3.62
CA LEU A 20 8.17 0.24 -3.26
C LEU A 20 8.96 0.71 -2.03
N PHE A 21 9.40 1.97 -2.05
CA PHE A 21 10.14 2.58 -0.95
C PHE A 21 9.28 2.65 0.34
N THR A 22 8.05 3.13 0.24
CA THR A 22 7.10 3.18 1.36
C THR A 22 6.85 1.80 1.95
N LEU A 23 6.63 0.78 1.12
CA LEU A 23 6.43 -0.60 1.56
C LEU A 23 7.69 -1.18 2.21
N THR A 24 8.90 -0.80 1.77
CA THR A 24 10.15 -1.20 2.40
C THR A 24 10.21 -0.75 3.85
N PHE A 25 9.93 0.52 4.13
CA PHE A 25 9.94 1.04 5.50
C PHE A 25 8.79 0.48 6.33
N SER A 26 7.59 0.43 5.78
CA SER A 26 6.41 -0.07 6.47
C SER A 26 6.56 -1.53 6.88
N SER A 27 6.93 -2.41 5.95
CA SER A 27 7.08 -3.84 6.26
C SER A 27 8.29 -4.14 7.13
N GLY A 28 9.42 -3.49 6.85
CA GLY A 28 10.66 -3.74 7.58
C GLY A 28 10.57 -3.33 9.04
N LEU A 29 9.89 -2.23 9.36
CA LEU A 29 9.77 -1.75 10.74
C LEU A 29 8.52 -2.28 11.47
N SER A 30 7.55 -2.84 10.74
CA SER A 30 6.35 -3.40 11.38
C SER A 30 6.28 -4.91 11.28
N PHE A 31 6.26 -5.45 10.06
CA PHE A 31 5.94 -6.85 9.81
C PHE A 31 7.07 -7.82 10.18
N TYR A 32 8.31 -7.53 9.78
CA TYR A 32 9.42 -8.48 9.93
C TYR A 32 10.07 -8.48 11.30
N ASN A 33 9.96 -7.40 12.07
CA ASN A 33 10.75 -7.21 13.28
C ASN A 33 10.02 -7.52 14.59
N HIS A 34 8.84 -8.18 14.53
CA HIS A 34 8.12 -8.58 15.74
C HIS A 34 8.95 -9.44 16.69
N SER A 35 9.72 -10.39 16.16
CA SER A 35 10.59 -11.25 16.98
C SER A 35 11.68 -10.46 17.70
N ILE A 36 12.25 -9.44 17.06
CA ILE A 36 13.27 -8.57 17.69
C ILE A 36 12.65 -7.78 18.84
N TYR A 37 11.48 -7.18 18.59
CA TYR A 37 10.80 -6.38 19.61
C TYR A 37 10.37 -7.23 20.81
N LEU A 38 9.81 -8.41 20.55
CA LEU A 38 9.36 -9.32 21.61
C LEU A 38 10.53 -9.94 22.36
N ASN A 39 11.64 -10.29 21.70
CA ASN A 39 12.84 -10.75 22.38
C ASN A 39 13.45 -9.67 23.28
N ALA A 40 13.46 -8.42 22.82
CA ALA A 40 13.92 -7.31 23.64
C ALA A 40 13.02 -7.06 24.86
N LEU A 41 11.69 -7.23 24.72
CA LEU A 41 10.73 -7.14 25.81
C LEU A 41 10.79 -8.36 26.75
N ALA A 42 11.08 -9.56 26.23
CA ALA A 42 11.19 -10.79 27.00
C ALA A 42 12.37 -10.78 28.02
N ALA A 43 13.30 -9.85 27.87
CA ALA A 43 14.31 -9.57 28.91
C ALA A 43 13.67 -9.05 30.22
N THR A 44 12.40 -8.63 30.15
CA THR A 44 11.59 -8.22 31.29
C THR A 44 10.78 -9.42 31.80
N PRO A 45 10.82 -9.77 33.13
CA PRO A 45 10.12 -10.96 33.66
C PRO A 45 8.59 -10.95 33.45
N ALA A 46 8.01 -9.81 33.13
CA ALA A 46 6.57 -9.64 32.93
C ALA A 46 6.03 -10.31 31.63
N PHE A 47 6.90 -10.63 30.68
CA PHE A 47 6.48 -11.13 29.37
C PHE A 47 6.97 -12.57 29.15
N ASN A 48 6.06 -13.42 28.70
CA ASN A 48 6.36 -14.81 28.32
C ASN A 48 6.06 -15.05 26.84
N VAL A 49 6.47 -16.21 26.32
CA VAL A 49 6.26 -16.59 24.91
C VAL A 49 4.78 -16.58 24.53
N ALA A 50 3.90 -16.99 25.46
CA ALA A 50 2.46 -17.02 25.19
C ALA A 50 1.88 -15.60 25.00
N SER A 51 2.23 -14.65 25.90
CA SER A 51 1.80 -13.26 25.77
C SER A 51 2.36 -12.60 24.52
N ALA A 52 3.60 -12.93 24.15
CA ALA A 52 4.22 -12.48 22.91
C ALA A 52 3.46 -12.96 21.67
N SER A 53 3.11 -14.24 21.60
CA SER A 53 2.36 -14.82 20.49
C SER A 53 0.97 -14.23 20.36
N ILE A 54 0.27 -14.00 21.47
CA ILE A 54 -1.03 -13.33 21.49
C ILE A 54 -0.92 -11.89 20.96
N ALA A 55 0.11 -11.15 21.36
CA ALA A 55 0.33 -9.78 20.90
C ALA A 55 0.49 -9.73 19.36
N VAL A 56 1.30 -10.61 18.77
CA VAL A 56 1.45 -10.71 17.31
C VAL A 56 0.13 -11.10 16.63
N SER A 57 -0.63 -12.03 17.23
CA SER A 57 -1.96 -12.40 16.70
C SER A 57 -2.91 -11.21 16.72
N LEU A 58 -2.90 -10.39 17.76
CA LEU A 58 -3.69 -9.16 17.87
C LEU A 58 -3.27 -8.12 16.83
N PHE A 59 -1.98 -7.99 16.52
CA PHE A 59 -1.50 -7.13 15.44
C PHE A 59 -2.13 -7.51 14.09
N PHE A 60 -2.09 -8.78 13.72
CA PHE A 60 -2.67 -9.23 12.46
C PHE A 60 -4.20 -9.14 12.46
N PHE A 61 -4.84 -9.49 13.56
CA PHE A 61 -6.30 -9.41 13.68
C PHE A 61 -6.81 -7.97 13.58
N SER A 62 -6.23 -7.06 14.36
CA SER A 62 -6.60 -5.64 14.33
C SER A 62 -6.28 -4.99 13.00
N GLY A 63 -5.12 -5.34 12.39
CA GLY A 63 -4.74 -4.89 11.06
C GLY A 63 -5.69 -5.38 9.98
N GLY A 64 -6.13 -6.63 10.04
CA GLY A 64 -7.13 -7.19 9.12
C GLY A 64 -8.48 -6.46 9.23
N LEU A 65 -8.95 -6.23 10.46
CA LEU A 65 -10.21 -5.52 10.70
C LEU A 65 -10.12 -4.05 10.25
N ALA A 66 -9.03 -3.36 10.61
CA ALA A 66 -8.78 -1.99 10.17
C ALA A 66 -8.64 -1.90 8.64
N GLY A 67 -8.12 -2.95 8.00
CA GLY A 67 -7.98 -3.04 6.55
C GLY A 67 -9.29 -2.85 5.78
N LEU A 68 -10.41 -3.30 6.33
CA LEU A 68 -11.73 -3.09 5.73
C LEU A 68 -12.12 -1.61 5.71
N LEU A 69 -11.82 -0.88 6.79
CA LEU A 69 -12.06 0.55 6.90
C LEU A 69 -11.10 1.33 6.01
N VAL A 70 -9.81 0.96 6.04
CA VAL A 70 -8.75 1.52 5.19
C VAL A 70 -9.10 1.38 3.71
N ALA A 71 -9.56 0.21 3.28
CA ALA A 71 -9.93 -0.03 1.88
C ALA A 71 -11.07 0.89 1.43
N ARG A 72 -12.09 1.09 2.26
CA ARG A 72 -13.18 2.03 1.98
C ARG A 72 -12.70 3.49 1.96
N TRP A 73 -11.84 3.84 2.91
CA TRP A 73 -11.36 5.21 3.04
C TRP A 73 -10.47 5.62 1.86
N VAL A 74 -9.54 4.76 1.46
CA VAL A 74 -8.63 5.02 0.33
C VAL A 74 -9.38 5.13 -1.01
N GLN A 75 -10.54 4.48 -1.16
CA GLN A 75 -11.36 4.61 -2.37
C GLN A 75 -11.99 6.01 -2.50
N ASN A 76 -12.40 6.62 -1.37
CA ASN A 76 -13.15 7.87 -1.35
C ASN A 76 -12.27 9.12 -1.11
N TYR A 77 -11.11 8.95 -0.51
CA TYR A 77 -10.21 10.06 -0.13
C TYR A 77 -8.81 9.91 -0.75
N ASP A 78 -7.99 10.93 -0.59
CA ASP A 78 -6.60 10.90 -1.05
C ASP A 78 -5.79 9.87 -0.24
N PRO A 79 -5.16 8.89 -0.91
CA PRO A 79 -4.36 7.85 -0.26
C PRO A 79 -3.19 8.37 0.58
N ARG A 80 -2.71 9.58 0.34
CA ARG A 80 -1.60 10.18 1.09
C ARG A 80 -1.94 10.37 2.56
N TYR A 81 -3.16 10.81 2.87
CA TYR A 81 -3.60 10.97 4.25
C TYR A 81 -3.65 9.62 4.97
N CYS A 82 -4.07 8.57 4.26
CA CYS A 82 -4.07 7.21 4.80
C CYS A 82 -2.66 6.72 5.14
N LEU A 83 -1.72 6.87 4.20
CA LEU A 83 -0.32 6.50 4.39
C LEU A 83 0.33 7.28 5.52
N THR A 84 0.10 8.59 5.56
CA THR A 84 0.65 9.48 6.60
C THR A 84 0.07 9.13 7.96
N GLY A 85 -1.25 9.00 8.07
CA GLY A 85 -1.92 8.62 9.31
C GLY A 85 -1.47 7.25 9.82
N GLY A 86 -1.38 6.27 8.90
CA GLY A 86 -0.87 4.94 9.22
C GLY A 86 0.57 4.95 9.71
N ALA A 87 1.44 5.75 9.07
CA ALA A 87 2.84 5.90 9.47
C ALA A 87 2.96 6.55 10.86
N VAL A 88 2.16 7.59 11.15
CA VAL A 88 2.16 8.25 12.47
C VAL A 88 1.68 7.29 13.55
N ILE A 89 0.60 6.55 13.32
CA ILE A 89 0.08 5.56 14.26
C ILE A 89 1.10 4.44 14.49
N SER A 90 1.71 3.91 13.43
CA SER A 90 2.71 2.84 13.54
C SER A 90 3.98 3.30 14.26
N ALA A 91 4.48 4.48 13.94
CA ALA A 91 5.66 5.05 14.60
C ALA A 91 5.39 5.35 16.09
N GLY A 92 4.21 5.89 16.39
CA GLY A 92 3.76 6.11 17.77
C GLY A 92 3.64 4.82 18.55
N ALA A 93 3.02 3.79 17.99
CA ALA A 93 2.90 2.48 18.61
C ALA A 93 4.27 1.82 18.83
N LEU A 94 5.15 1.88 17.82
CA LEU A 94 6.53 1.36 17.94
C LEU A 94 7.30 2.08 19.03
N SER A 95 7.19 3.40 19.13
CA SER A 95 7.80 4.18 20.21
C SER A 95 7.18 3.83 21.57
N ALA A 96 5.87 3.62 21.64
CA ALA A 96 5.16 3.26 22.86
C ALA A 96 5.58 1.88 23.40
N LEU A 97 6.03 0.96 22.55
CA LEU A 97 6.54 -0.35 22.97
C LEU A 97 7.71 -0.25 23.95
N SER A 98 8.52 0.80 23.90
CA SER A 98 9.62 1.03 24.83
C SER A 98 9.18 1.36 26.25
N TYR A 99 7.92 1.74 26.45
CA TYR A 99 7.35 2.10 27.75
C TYR A 99 6.38 1.04 28.29
N VAL A 100 6.19 -0.06 27.56
CA VAL A 100 5.28 -1.14 27.96
C VAL A 100 5.88 -1.93 29.12
N THR A 101 5.14 -2.03 30.23
CA THR A 101 5.54 -2.74 31.45
C THR A 101 4.59 -3.89 31.80
N THR A 102 3.39 -3.93 31.24
CA THR A 102 2.36 -4.93 31.55
C THR A 102 1.80 -5.60 30.28
N VAL A 103 1.33 -6.83 30.42
CA VAL A 103 0.77 -7.60 29.29
C VAL A 103 -0.45 -6.91 28.64
N PRO A 104 -1.41 -6.35 29.38
CA PRO A 104 -2.52 -5.60 28.76
C PRO A 104 -2.07 -4.41 27.93
N GLN A 105 -1.07 -3.65 28.38
CA GLN A 105 -0.49 -2.55 27.61
C GLN A 105 0.13 -3.05 26.31
N LEU A 106 0.85 -4.18 26.36
CA LEU A 106 1.42 -4.81 25.17
C LEU A 106 0.33 -5.11 24.13
N TYR A 107 -0.78 -5.70 24.54
CA TYR A 107 -1.89 -6.04 23.64
C TYR A 107 -2.52 -4.80 23.01
N VAL A 108 -2.77 -3.76 23.77
CA VAL A 108 -3.33 -2.50 23.26
C VAL A 108 -2.38 -1.86 22.25
N VAL A 109 -1.09 -1.77 22.55
CA VAL A 109 -0.08 -1.18 21.66
C VAL A 109 0.04 -1.99 20.38
N TYR A 110 0.04 -3.32 20.44
CA TYR A 110 0.08 -4.18 19.26
C TYR A 110 -1.19 -4.08 18.39
N CYS A 111 -2.37 -3.90 18.99
CA CYS A 111 -3.60 -3.61 18.25
C CYS A 111 -3.50 -2.29 17.48
N ILE A 112 -3.02 -1.22 18.14
CA ILE A 112 -2.84 0.09 17.50
C ILE A 112 -1.78 0.00 16.39
N PHE A 113 -0.70 -0.74 16.64
CA PHE A 113 0.37 -0.96 15.66
C PHE A 113 -0.14 -1.68 14.42
N GLY A 114 -0.97 -2.72 14.56
CA GLY A 114 -1.60 -3.44 13.46
C GLY A 114 -2.51 -2.54 12.61
N MET A 115 -3.32 -1.68 13.25
CA MET A 115 -4.16 -0.71 12.55
C MET A 115 -3.33 0.28 11.75
N GLY A 116 -2.25 0.83 12.33
CA GLY A 116 -1.33 1.74 11.66
C GLY A 116 -0.63 1.08 10.47
N PHE A 117 -0.13 -0.15 10.64
CA PHE A 117 0.47 -0.93 9.57
C PHE A 117 -0.50 -1.16 8.40
N SER A 118 -1.75 -1.53 8.68
CA SER A 118 -2.77 -1.73 7.65
C SER A 118 -3.00 -0.48 6.80
N ALA A 119 -2.98 0.71 7.42
CA ALA A 119 -3.19 1.99 6.75
C ALA A 119 -1.96 2.48 5.96
N SER A 120 -0.76 2.00 6.26
CA SER A 120 0.50 2.41 5.59
C SER A 120 1.16 1.32 4.75
N SER A 121 0.48 0.19 4.51
CA SER A 121 1.03 -0.98 3.82
C SER A 121 0.38 -1.26 2.46
N LEU A 122 0.14 -2.53 2.17
CA LEU A 122 -0.26 -3.03 0.85
C LEU A 122 -1.64 -2.54 0.39
N ILE A 123 -2.58 -2.29 1.30
CA ILE A 123 -3.95 -1.90 0.94
C ILE A 123 -3.98 -0.56 0.19
N PRO A 124 -3.44 0.56 0.74
CA PRO A 124 -3.37 1.80 -0.03
C PRO A 124 -2.45 1.69 -1.26
N ALA A 125 -1.37 0.93 -1.17
CA ALA A 125 -0.44 0.72 -2.27
C ALA A 125 -1.11 0.12 -3.51
N THR A 126 -1.88 -0.96 -3.33
CA THR A 126 -2.60 -1.62 -4.44
C THR A 126 -3.65 -0.72 -5.07
N THR A 127 -4.33 0.09 -4.27
CA THR A 127 -5.34 1.05 -4.76
C THR A 127 -4.68 2.17 -5.58
N ILE A 128 -3.55 2.71 -5.13
CA ILE A 128 -2.81 3.73 -5.88
C ILE A 128 -2.34 3.17 -7.23
N VAL A 129 -1.69 2.00 -7.23
CA VAL A 129 -1.22 1.38 -8.48
C VAL A 129 -2.38 1.12 -9.43
N ALA A 130 -3.55 0.69 -8.91
CA ALA A 130 -4.74 0.44 -9.73
C ALA A 130 -5.30 1.69 -10.39
N ARG A 131 -5.11 2.88 -9.81
CA ARG A 131 -5.50 4.18 -10.41
C ARG A 131 -4.55 4.61 -11.54
N TRP A 132 -3.28 4.23 -11.48
CA TRP A 132 -2.25 4.63 -12.44
C TRP A 132 -2.05 3.65 -13.59
N PHE A 133 -2.34 2.36 -13.37
CA PHE A 133 -2.11 1.29 -14.34
C PHE A 133 -3.35 0.41 -14.54
N LYS A 134 -3.73 0.22 -15.79
CA LYS A 134 -4.78 -0.72 -16.20
C LYS A 134 -4.18 -1.94 -16.89
N ARG A 135 -3.47 -1.75 -17.99
CA ARG A 135 -2.85 -2.82 -18.81
C ARG A 135 -1.62 -3.43 -18.12
N ARG A 136 -0.78 -2.60 -17.50
CA ARG A 136 0.47 -3.02 -16.83
C ARG A 136 0.34 -3.15 -15.31
N ARG A 137 -0.88 -3.23 -14.80
CA ARG A 137 -1.17 -3.26 -13.35
C ARG A 137 -0.45 -4.40 -12.63
N ALA A 138 -0.48 -5.63 -13.18
CA ALA A 138 0.16 -6.80 -12.55
C ALA A 138 1.67 -6.60 -12.39
N MET A 139 2.35 -6.11 -13.45
CA MET A 139 3.78 -5.82 -13.43
C MET A 139 4.10 -4.70 -12.42
N ALA A 140 3.34 -3.61 -12.42
CA ALA A 140 3.53 -2.51 -11.49
C ALA A 140 3.34 -2.94 -10.02
N LEU A 141 2.33 -3.76 -9.73
CA LEU A 141 2.10 -4.33 -8.42
C LEU A 141 3.22 -5.28 -7.99
N SER A 142 3.70 -6.15 -8.88
CA SER A 142 4.81 -7.05 -8.57
C SER A 142 6.07 -6.28 -8.18
N ILE A 143 6.44 -5.25 -8.96
CA ILE A 143 7.59 -4.41 -8.65
C ILE A 143 7.39 -3.66 -7.32
N ALA A 144 6.23 -3.05 -7.10
CA ALA A 144 5.94 -2.36 -5.85
C ALA A 144 6.01 -3.30 -4.63
N SER A 145 5.49 -4.52 -4.76
CA SER A 145 5.44 -5.51 -3.69
C SER A 145 6.81 -6.08 -3.32
N THR A 146 7.83 -6.00 -4.18
CA THR A 146 9.20 -6.37 -3.79
C THR A 146 9.72 -5.51 -2.64
N GLY A 147 9.17 -4.30 -2.46
CA GLY A 147 9.45 -3.46 -1.30
C GLY A 147 9.17 -4.15 0.02
N LEU A 148 8.14 -5.01 0.09
CA LEU A 148 7.86 -5.78 1.31
C LEU A 148 9.08 -6.62 1.71
N SER A 149 9.61 -7.41 0.80
CA SER A 149 10.78 -8.28 1.07
C SER A 149 12.05 -7.48 1.33
N LEU A 150 12.27 -6.39 0.59
CA LEU A 150 13.41 -5.49 0.80
C LEU A 150 13.42 -4.90 2.20
N GLY A 151 12.23 -4.62 2.76
CA GLY A 151 12.10 -4.17 4.15
C GLY A 151 12.71 -5.13 5.15
N GLY A 152 12.42 -6.42 5.02
CA GLY A 152 13.02 -7.47 5.86
C GLY A 152 14.55 -7.55 5.68
N VAL A 153 15.03 -7.52 4.44
CA VAL A 153 16.47 -7.66 4.15
C VAL A 153 17.28 -6.46 4.64
N ILE A 154 16.77 -5.24 4.49
CA ILE A 154 17.53 -4.02 4.76
C ILE A 154 17.32 -3.55 6.21
N LEU A 155 16.07 -3.51 6.67
CA LEU A 155 15.76 -2.88 7.95
C LEU A 155 15.87 -3.83 9.13
N THR A 156 15.78 -5.16 8.92
CA THR A 156 15.96 -6.11 10.04
C THR A 156 17.38 -6.05 10.60
N PRO A 157 18.46 -6.12 9.82
CA PRO A 157 19.81 -5.93 10.35
C PRO A 157 20.01 -4.58 11.04
N LEU A 158 19.44 -3.53 10.48
CA LEU A 158 19.48 -2.19 11.09
C LEU A 158 18.80 -2.18 12.47
N CYS A 159 17.63 -2.79 12.59
CA CYS A 159 16.89 -2.89 13.85
C CYS A 159 17.68 -3.69 14.89
N VAL A 160 18.29 -4.82 14.51
CA VAL A 160 19.15 -5.60 15.41
C VAL A 160 20.28 -4.74 15.92
N LEU A 161 21.03 -4.08 15.04
CA LEU A 161 22.14 -3.21 15.40
C LEU A 161 21.73 -2.07 16.33
N LEU A 162 20.55 -1.46 16.11
CA LEU A 162 20.05 -0.40 16.95
C LEU A 162 19.72 -0.91 18.37
N VAL A 163 19.06 -2.07 18.45
CA VAL A 163 18.70 -2.67 19.76
C VAL A 163 19.93 -3.12 20.54
N GLU A 164 20.91 -3.71 19.87
CA GLU A 164 22.16 -4.16 20.52
C GLU A 164 23.02 -3.00 21.03
N LYS A 165 23.07 -1.90 20.27
CA LYS A 165 23.94 -0.76 20.63
C LYS A 165 23.31 0.24 21.59
N LEU A 166 21.99 0.46 21.48
CA LEU A 166 21.30 1.57 22.15
C LEU A 166 20.31 1.13 23.25
N SER A 167 20.11 -0.16 23.46
CA SER A 167 18.97 -0.73 24.17
C SER A 167 17.63 -0.51 23.46
N PHE A 168 16.65 -1.38 23.73
CA PHE A 168 15.33 -1.31 23.08
C PHE A 168 14.57 -0.02 23.40
N GLN A 169 14.72 0.50 24.63
CA GLN A 169 14.04 1.74 25.06
C GLN A 169 14.44 2.96 24.24
N THR A 170 15.69 3.04 23.81
CA THR A 170 16.18 4.14 22.97
C THR A 170 16.01 3.82 21.47
N ALA A 171 16.18 2.56 21.08
CA ALA A 171 16.10 2.13 19.71
C ALA A 171 14.66 2.23 19.14
N ALA A 172 13.63 1.90 19.92
CA ALA A 172 12.26 1.89 19.44
C ALA A 172 11.74 3.28 19.00
N PRO A 173 11.94 4.38 19.74
CA PRO A 173 11.61 5.72 19.24
C PRO A 173 12.40 6.14 17.99
N ILE A 174 13.68 5.76 17.90
CA ILE A 174 14.50 6.03 16.72
C ILE A 174 13.94 5.29 15.50
N MET A 175 13.57 4.03 15.64
CA MET A 175 12.91 3.26 14.58
C MET A 175 11.58 3.89 14.18
N GLY A 176 10.79 4.40 15.13
CA GLY A 176 9.58 5.18 14.88
C GLY A 176 9.87 6.43 14.05
N LEU A 177 10.93 7.16 14.36
CA LEU A 177 11.36 8.32 13.58
C LEU A 177 11.81 7.93 12.17
N ILE A 178 12.57 6.84 12.02
CA ILE A 178 12.97 6.30 10.71
C ILE A 178 11.73 5.93 9.89
N TYR A 179 10.70 5.38 10.53
CA TYR A 179 9.42 5.08 9.88
C TYR A 179 8.77 6.34 9.30
N LEU A 180 8.66 7.41 10.10
CA LEU A 180 8.06 8.67 9.67
C LEU A 180 8.85 9.31 8.52
N VAL A 181 10.17 9.40 8.67
CA VAL A 181 11.06 9.98 7.65
C VAL A 181 11.08 9.16 6.36
N GLY A 182 10.95 7.83 6.46
CA GLY A 182 10.89 6.96 5.29
C GLY A 182 9.57 7.04 4.54
N VAL A 183 8.43 7.21 5.22
CA VAL A 183 7.10 7.14 4.59
C VAL A 183 6.53 8.50 4.24
N ILE A 184 6.58 9.49 5.17
CA ILE A 184 5.86 10.76 5.00
C ILE A 184 6.42 11.59 3.84
N PRO A 185 7.73 11.91 3.76
CA PRO A 185 8.25 12.74 2.68
C PRO A 185 8.02 12.12 1.31
N VAL A 186 8.22 10.80 1.18
CA VAL A 186 8.02 10.08 -0.08
C VAL A 186 6.56 10.14 -0.52
N SER A 187 5.62 9.98 0.43
CA SER A 187 4.19 10.05 0.16
C SER A 187 3.76 11.44 -0.34
N TRP A 188 4.33 12.51 0.19
CA TRP A 188 3.95 13.88 -0.17
C TRP A 188 4.65 14.41 -1.41
N ILE A 189 5.91 14.06 -1.62
CA ILE A 189 6.70 14.55 -2.75
C ILE A 189 6.36 13.81 -4.04
N TRP A 190 6.30 12.48 -4.01
CA TRP A 190 6.22 11.65 -5.20
C TRP A 190 4.85 11.04 -5.47
N LEU A 191 4.08 10.70 -4.44
CA LEU A 191 2.75 10.17 -4.68
C LEU A 191 1.79 11.26 -5.16
N ARG A 192 0.96 10.91 -6.15
CA ARG A 192 -0.15 11.73 -6.66
C ARG A 192 -1.42 10.88 -6.63
N PRO A 193 -2.58 11.46 -6.31
CA PRO A 193 -3.81 10.69 -6.10
C PRO A 193 -4.31 10.00 -7.37
N SER A 194 -4.13 10.62 -8.53
CA SER A 194 -4.52 10.05 -9.82
C SER A 194 -3.73 10.69 -10.98
N PRO A 195 -3.61 10.01 -12.14
CA PRO A 195 -2.97 10.57 -13.33
C PRO A 195 -3.69 11.81 -13.87
N GLU A 196 -5.02 11.85 -13.74
CA GLU A 196 -5.86 12.97 -14.20
C GLU A 196 -5.51 14.28 -13.49
N SER A 197 -5.10 14.22 -12.22
CA SER A 197 -4.64 15.40 -11.45
C SER A 197 -3.40 16.06 -12.04
N MET A 198 -2.70 15.38 -12.96
CA MET A 198 -1.52 15.85 -13.68
C MET A 198 -1.76 16.00 -15.19
N GLY A 199 -3.01 15.86 -15.65
CA GLY A 199 -3.34 15.86 -17.08
C GLY A 199 -2.79 14.64 -17.85
N LEU A 200 -2.44 13.57 -17.13
CA LEU A 200 -1.92 12.33 -17.72
C LEU A 200 -3.04 11.31 -17.86
N ARG A 201 -2.91 10.41 -18.83
CA ARG A 201 -3.79 9.25 -18.99
C ARG A 201 -3.24 8.03 -18.24
N ILE A 202 -4.15 7.10 -17.95
CA ILE A 202 -3.81 5.80 -17.36
C ILE A 202 -2.87 5.07 -18.33
N ASP A 203 -1.89 4.34 -17.81
CA ASP A 203 -0.82 3.63 -18.55
C ASP A 203 0.08 4.52 -19.43
N GLY A 204 -0.12 5.85 -19.46
CA GLY A 204 0.63 6.78 -20.30
C GLY A 204 0.29 6.64 -21.80
N ASP A 205 -0.89 6.12 -22.12
CA ASP A 205 -1.33 5.98 -23.51
C ASP A 205 -1.45 7.35 -24.17
N ALA A 206 -0.92 7.47 -25.39
CA ALA A 206 -1.08 8.67 -26.21
C ALA A 206 -2.58 8.87 -26.54
N VAL A 207 -2.97 10.11 -26.78
CA VAL A 207 -4.32 10.42 -27.26
C VAL A 207 -4.44 9.83 -28.65
N ASP A 208 -5.12 8.71 -28.80
CA ASP A 208 -5.65 8.33 -30.11
C ASP A 208 -6.71 9.36 -30.46
N GLU A 209 -6.37 10.27 -31.36
CA GLU A 209 -7.29 11.30 -31.88
C GLU A 209 -8.47 10.70 -32.66
N GLU A 210 -8.56 9.37 -32.76
CA GLU A 210 -9.51 8.62 -33.59
C GLU A 210 -10.82 8.23 -32.88
N SER A 211 -11.12 8.76 -31.71
CA SER A 211 -12.41 8.52 -31.03
C SER A 211 -13.24 9.78 -30.79
N VAL A 212 -13.11 10.77 -31.66
CA VAL A 212 -14.18 11.77 -31.83
C VAL A 212 -15.19 11.13 -32.78
N PRO A 213 -16.38 10.75 -32.34
CA PRO A 213 -17.39 10.27 -33.25
C PRO A 213 -17.72 11.42 -34.21
N THR A 214 -17.25 11.30 -35.45
CA THR A 214 -17.60 12.23 -36.52
C THR A 214 -19.11 12.17 -36.67
N ARG A 215 -19.75 13.30 -36.58
CA ARG A 215 -21.20 13.51 -36.58
C ARG A 215 -21.90 13.00 -37.86
N ASP A 216 -21.16 12.37 -38.78
CA ASP A 216 -21.63 11.91 -40.09
C ASP A 216 -22.09 10.44 -40.09
N THR A 217 -21.73 9.62 -39.08
CA THR A 217 -22.20 8.22 -39.04
C THR A 217 -23.61 8.06 -38.47
N ALA A 218 -24.18 9.09 -37.87
CA ALA A 218 -25.55 9.05 -37.34
C ALA A 218 -26.66 9.17 -38.40
N LYS A 219 -26.31 9.42 -39.67
CA LYS A 219 -27.30 9.55 -40.76
C LYS A 219 -27.46 8.31 -41.65
N GLN A 220 -26.55 7.32 -41.52
CA GLN A 220 -26.58 6.14 -42.45
C GLN A 220 -27.28 4.91 -41.88
N ASP A 221 -27.69 4.92 -40.61
CA ASP A 221 -28.35 3.76 -39.95
C ASP A 221 -29.90 3.82 -40.03
N LYS A 222 -30.49 4.80 -40.77
CA LYS A 222 -31.94 4.91 -40.90
C LYS A 222 -32.51 4.27 -42.19
N THR A 223 -31.71 3.56 -42.99
CA THR A 223 -32.17 2.99 -44.28
C THR A 223 -31.88 1.49 -44.41
N ARG A 224 -31.94 0.71 -43.34
CA ARG A 224 -31.99 -0.76 -43.46
C ARG A 224 -33.42 -1.23 -43.17
N PRO A 225 -34.11 -1.85 -44.13
CA PRO A 225 -35.43 -2.44 -43.89
C PRO A 225 -35.27 -3.69 -43.01
N SER A 226 -36.15 -3.80 -42.01
CA SER A 226 -36.25 -4.96 -41.14
C SER A 226 -36.68 -6.19 -41.94
N SER A 227 -35.76 -7.14 -42.15
CA SER A 227 -36.11 -8.48 -42.62
C SER A 227 -36.46 -9.33 -41.40
N SER A 228 -37.75 -9.55 -41.19
CA SER A 228 -38.31 -10.52 -40.28
C SER A 228 -38.10 -11.93 -40.82
N ALA A 229 -37.30 -12.76 -40.21
CA ALA A 229 -37.30 -14.21 -40.39
C ALA A 229 -37.84 -14.90 -39.13
N PRO A 230 -38.65 -15.97 -39.25
CA PRO A 230 -39.36 -16.59 -38.13
C PRO A 230 -38.42 -17.43 -37.23
N ILE A 231 -38.75 -17.42 -35.96
CA ILE A 231 -38.12 -18.29 -34.96
C ILE A 231 -38.74 -19.69 -35.08
N GLU A 232 -37.91 -20.69 -35.42
CA GLU A 232 -38.31 -22.09 -35.27
C GLU A 232 -37.96 -22.57 -33.87
N ASP A 233 -38.99 -23.05 -33.18
CA ASP A 233 -38.91 -23.79 -31.92
C ASP A 233 -38.18 -25.13 -32.10
N GLY A 234 -37.30 -25.45 -31.19
CA GLY A 234 -36.59 -26.72 -31.13
C GLY A 234 -35.92 -27.04 -29.84
N LEU A 235 -36.66 -27.00 -28.71
CA LEU A 235 -36.23 -27.62 -27.46
C LEU A 235 -36.67 -29.09 -27.43
N SER A 236 -35.72 -30.03 -27.53
CA SER A 236 -35.94 -31.43 -27.18
C SER A 236 -34.84 -31.83 -26.18
N PHE A 237 -35.26 -32.04 -24.92
CA PHE A 237 -34.50 -32.74 -23.87
C PHE A 237 -34.58 -34.24 -24.10
N ARG A 238 -33.43 -34.92 -24.12
CA ARG A 238 -33.22 -36.26 -23.56
C ARG A 238 -31.82 -36.37 -22.99
#